data_46bf13a0ddeecd3fb9ba5f6759cdb27a
#
_entry.id   46bf13a0ddeecd3fb9ba5f6759cdb27a
#
_cell.length_a   1.000
_cell.length_b   1.000
_cell.length_c   1.000
_cell.angle_alpha   90.00
_cell.angle_beta   90.00
_cell.angle_gamma   90.00
#
_symmetry.space_group_name_H-M   'P 1'
#
loop_
_entity.id
_entity.type
_entity.pdbx_description
1 polymer ?
#
loop_
_entity_poly.entity_id
_entity_poly.type
_entity_poly.pdbx_seq_one_letter_code
_entity_poly.pdbx_strand_id
1 'polypeptide(L)'
;GGLYREVWLETSPQSRVSDLFVYTPTLTEAAVQLTVEAPEKAAALRVRLCSSAGEMLVSRQLAPAESAECRLTLPDAAPWDAEHPNLYRCIAELLDTDGQVLHSRETSFGFRTAVFRADGFYLNGKKTFLRGLNRHQSYPYIGYAAPESLQRQDARILKNELHCNAVRTSHYPQSQYFLDECDPVSYTHLTLPTNSR
;
A
#
# COMPACT_ATOMS: atom_id res chain seq x y z
N GLY A 1 25.29 -15.10 -7.42
CA GLY A 1 24.96 -14.29 -6.24
C GLY A 1 25.30 -12.84 -6.50
N GLY A 2 24.73 -11.93 -5.75
CA GLY A 2 24.97 -10.50 -5.82
C GLY A 2 23.73 -9.71 -5.46
N LEU A 3 23.90 -8.41 -5.29
CA LEU A 3 22.83 -7.46 -5.06
C LEU A 3 22.20 -7.12 -6.42
N TYR A 4 20.94 -7.48 -6.62
CA TYR A 4 20.21 -7.22 -7.86
C TYR A 4 19.13 -6.13 -7.70
N ARG A 5 19.02 -5.58 -6.49
CA ARG A 5 18.17 -4.43 -6.16
C ARG A 5 19.02 -3.33 -5.56
N GLU A 6 18.46 -2.16 -5.50
CA GLU A 6 19.06 -0.97 -4.93
C GLU A 6 19.42 -1.18 -3.46
N VAL A 7 20.51 -0.53 -3.06
CA VAL A 7 20.95 -0.45 -1.68
C VAL A 7 21.06 1.03 -1.34
N TRP A 8 20.41 1.44 -0.27
CA TRP A 8 20.42 2.82 0.20
C TRP A 8 20.73 2.90 1.69
N LEU A 9 21.15 4.07 2.12
CA LEU A 9 21.30 4.42 3.51
C LEU A 9 20.16 5.35 3.89
N GLU A 10 19.32 4.92 4.85
CA GLU A 10 18.26 5.74 5.40
C GLU A 10 18.67 6.31 6.75
N THR A 11 18.47 7.62 6.94
CA THR A 11 18.65 8.30 8.21
C THR A 11 17.29 8.79 8.70
N SER A 12 16.99 8.54 9.96
CA SER A 12 15.72 8.95 10.57
C SER A 12 15.94 9.43 12.00
N PRO A 13 15.07 10.27 12.56
CA PRO A 13 15.13 10.64 13.96
C PRO A 13 14.87 9.42 14.86
N GLN A 14 15.28 9.50 16.13
CA GLN A 14 15.02 8.44 17.10
C GLN A 14 13.52 8.21 17.31
N SER A 15 12.75 9.31 17.42
CA SER A 15 11.30 9.23 17.49
C SER A 15 10.74 9.21 16.08
N ARG A 16 10.23 8.04 15.65
CA ARG A 16 9.74 7.86 14.28
C ARG A 16 8.60 6.87 14.19
N VAL A 17 7.78 7.03 13.18
CA VAL A 17 6.83 5.99 12.72
C VAL A 17 7.64 4.97 11.92
N SER A 18 7.89 3.81 12.48
CA SER A 18 8.68 2.74 11.84
C SER A 18 7.84 1.88 10.91
N ASP A 19 6.53 1.74 11.19
CA ASP A 19 5.61 1.06 10.30
C ASP A 19 4.24 1.77 10.24
N LEU A 20 3.62 1.72 9.07
CA LEU A 20 2.30 2.27 8.77
C LEU A 20 1.58 1.29 7.84
N PHE A 21 0.59 0.59 8.38
CA PHE A 21 -0.23 -0.35 7.64
C PHE A 21 -1.69 0.10 7.62
N VAL A 22 -2.30 0.11 6.42
CA VAL A 22 -3.70 0.49 6.22
C VAL A 22 -4.45 -0.66 5.57
N TYR A 23 -5.59 -1.03 6.16
CA TYR A 23 -6.54 -1.94 5.53
C TYR A 23 -7.96 -1.39 5.63
N THR A 24 -8.85 -1.87 4.80
CA THR A 24 -10.21 -1.33 4.69
C THR A 24 -11.24 -2.42 5.02
N PRO A 25 -11.75 -2.45 6.28
CA PRO A 25 -12.77 -3.41 6.70
C PRO A 25 -14.07 -3.26 5.90
N THR A 26 -14.38 -2.03 5.49
CA THR A 26 -15.53 -1.68 4.65
C THR A 26 -15.12 -0.72 3.54
N LEU A 27 -16.06 -0.36 2.66
CA LEU A 27 -15.81 0.62 1.59
C LEU A 27 -15.74 2.08 2.09
N THR A 28 -16.01 2.32 3.36
CA THR A 28 -16.04 3.66 3.97
C THR A 28 -15.19 3.77 5.23
N GLU A 29 -14.55 2.69 5.66
CA GLU A 29 -13.71 2.66 6.86
C GLU A 29 -12.31 2.18 6.53
N ALA A 30 -11.32 2.95 6.95
CA ALA A 30 -9.90 2.58 6.95
C ALA A 30 -9.43 2.32 8.39
N ALA A 31 -8.87 1.16 8.64
CA ALA A 31 -8.17 0.82 9.87
C ALA A 31 -6.67 1.01 9.65
N VAL A 32 -6.06 1.78 10.53
CA VAL A 32 -4.65 2.18 10.45
C VAL A 32 -3.90 1.59 11.63
N GLN A 33 -2.92 0.77 11.36
CA GLN A 33 -2.01 0.20 12.37
C GLN A 33 -0.64 0.85 12.23
N LEU A 34 -0.06 1.22 13.35
CA LEU A 34 1.16 2.00 13.46
C LEU A 34 2.13 1.36 14.45
N THR A 35 3.40 1.36 14.10
CA THR A 35 4.50 1.09 15.02
C THR A 35 5.35 2.34 15.15
N VAL A 36 5.62 2.76 16.38
CA VAL A 36 6.39 3.97 16.70
C VAL A 36 7.57 3.61 17.57
N GLU A 37 8.75 4.08 17.20
CA GLU A 37 9.96 3.97 18.00
C GLU A 37 10.16 5.27 18.81
N ALA A 38 10.58 5.14 20.08
CA ALA A 38 10.77 6.22 21.04
C ALA A 38 9.57 7.19 21.11
N PRO A 39 8.34 6.68 21.38
CA PRO A 39 7.13 7.50 21.38
C PRO A 39 7.11 8.57 22.49
N GLU A 40 7.88 8.36 23.57
CA GLU A 40 8.01 9.28 24.71
C GLU A 40 8.58 10.66 24.37
N LYS A 41 9.21 10.79 23.18
CA LYS A 41 9.75 12.04 22.67
C LYS A 41 8.74 12.87 21.87
N ALA A 42 7.59 12.30 21.59
CA ALA A 42 6.53 12.96 20.87
C ALA A 42 5.41 13.37 21.83
N ALA A 43 4.75 14.50 21.56
CA ALA A 43 3.59 14.96 22.31
C ALA A 43 2.27 14.39 21.75
N ALA A 44 2.22 14.14 20.45
CA ALA A 44 1.04 13.58 19.79
C ALA A 44 1.41 12.75 18.56
N LEU A 45 0.51 11.81 18.22
CA LEU A 45 0.50 11.07 16.96
C LEU A 45 -0.75 11.49 16.18
N ARG A 46 -0.57 12.13 15.02
CA ARG A 46 -1.66 12.56 14.14
C ARG A 46 -1.74 11.65 12.92
N VAL A 47 -2.94 11.14 12.63
CA VAL A 47 -3.22 10.33 11.44
C VAL A 47 -4.20 11.09 10.58
N ARG A 48 -3.86 11.27 9.29
CA ARG A 48 -4.69 11.99 8.31
C ARG A 48 -4.99 11.10 7.11
N LEU A 49 -6.23 11.18 6.62
CA LEU A 49 -6.61 10.75 5.28
C LEU A 49 -6.67 11.95 4.37
N CYS A 50 -6.01 11.85 3.24
CA CYS A 50 -6.03 12.87 2.20
C CYS A 50 -6.51 12.27 0.87
N SER A 51 -7.10 13.10 0.03
CA SER A 51 -7.36 12.76 -1.37
C SER A 51 -6.03 12.57 -2.12
N SER A 52 -6.08 12.00 -3.33
CA SER A 52 -4.91 11.91 -4.22
C SER A 52 -4.32 13.27 -4.57
N ALA A 53 -5.13 14.34 -4.54
CA ALA A 53 -4.70 15.72 -4.74
C ALA A 53 -4.04 16.35 -3.49
N GLY A 54 -4.05 15.65 -2.35
CA GLY A 54 -3.45 16.13 -1.09
C GLY A 54 -4.42 16.90 -0.18
N GLU A 55 -5.71 17.01 -0.54
CA GLU A 55 -6.71 17.63 0.31
C GLU A 55 -6.98 16.75 1.54
N MET A 56 -6.95 17.34 2.74
CA MET A 56 -7.23 16.63 3.99
C MET A 56 -8.75 16.38 4.12
N LEU A 57 -9.12 15.10 4.21
CA LEU A 57 -10.51 14.66 4.31
C LEU A 57 -10.91 14.33 5.76
N VAL A 58 -10.05 13.61 6.46
CA VAL A 58 -10.27 13.18 7.86
C VAL A 58 -8.96 13.26 8.62
N SER A 59 -9.01 13.66 9.88
CA SER A 59 -7.85 13.66 10.78
C SER A 59 -8.22 13.12 12.14
N ARG A 60 -7.30 12.37 12.75
CA ARG A 60 -7.42 11.89 14.13
C ARG A 60 -6.09 12.06 14.86
N GLN A 61 -6.17 12.51 16.11
CA GLN A 61 -5.02 12.61 17.00
C GLN A 61 -5.11 11.55 18.08
N LEU A 62 -3.98 10.93 18.38
CA LEU A 62 -3.80 9.85 19.34
C LEU A 62 -2.69 10.23 20.32
N ALA A 63 -2.66 9.59 21.47
CA ALA A 63 -1.48 9.58 22.31
C ALA A 63 -0.37 8.75 21.64
N PRO A 64 0.90 9.19 21.67
CA PRO A 64 2.00 8.39 21.15
C PRO A 64 2.17 7.11 21.97
N ALA A 65 2.33 5.99 21.29
CA ALA A 65 2.55 4.67 21.87
C ALA A 65 3.38 3.81 20.90
N GLU A 66 4.10 2.82 21.40
CA GLU A 66 4.89 1.89 20.57
C GLU A 66 4.04 1.20 19.49
N SER A 67 2.79 0.88 19.85
CA SER A 67 1.78 0.37 18.92
C SER A 67 0.50 1.16 19.07
N ALA A 68 -0.04 1.62 17.97
CA ALA A 68 -1.29 2.37 17.94
C ALA A 68 -2.18 1.85 16.80
N GLU A 69 -3.49 1.87 17.03
CA GLU A 69 -4.48 1.58 16.02
C GLU A 69 -5.57 2.65 16.05
N CYS A 70 -6.02 3.06 14.88
CA CYS A 70 -7.20 3.90 14.77
C CYS A 70 -8.05 3.54 13.55
N ARG A 71 -9.31 3.97 13.60
CA ARG A 71 -10.25 3.85 12.49
C ARG A 71 -10.65 5.22 12.02
N LEU A 72 -10.64 5.41 10.71
CA LEU A 72 -11.01 6.64 10.05
C LEU A 72 -12.17 6.33 9.09
N THR A 73 -13.28 7.05 9.24
CA THR A 73 -14.48 6.85 8.42
C THR A 73 -14.59 7.98 7.41
N LEU A 74 -14.80 7.60 6.16
CA LEU A 74 -15.08 8.51 5.05
C LEU A 74 -16.36 8.05 4.34
N PRO A 75 -17.54 8.58 4.71
CA PRO A 75 -18.83 8.10 4.19
C PRO A 75 -18.94 8.14 2.67
N ASP A 76 -18.37 9.17 2.04
CA ASP A 76 -18.41 9.40 0.59
C ASP A 76 -17.15 8.90 -0.12
N ALA A 77 -16.46 7.89 0.44
CA ALA A 77 -15.28 7.32 -0.18
C ALA A 77 -15.63 6.68 -1.53
N ALA A 78 -14.92 7.09 -2.58
CA ALA A 78 -14.98 6.43 -3.87
C ALA A 78 -14.21 5.10 -3.80
N PRO A 79 -14.85 3.95 -4.04
CA PRO A 79 -14.19 2.66 -3.96
C PRO A 79 -13.10 2.52 -5.02
N TRP A 80 -12.06 1.78 -4.68
CA TRP A 80 -11.08 1.31 -5.65
C TRP A 80 -11.58 0.00 -6.27
N ASP A 81 -11.57 -0.08 -7.59
CA ASP A 81 -11.83 -1.31 -8.33
C ASP A 81 -10.90 -1.42 -9.55
N ALA A 82 -11.05 -2.50 -10.35
CA ALA A 82 -10.20 -2.75 -11.51
C ALA A 82 -10.39 -1.77 -12.69
N GLU A 83 -11.38 -0.91 -12.66
CA GLU A 83 -11.69 0.09 -13.70
C GLU A 83 -11.50 1.51 -13.16
N HIS A 84 -11.70 1.70 -11.84
CA HIS A 84 -11.65 2.98 -11.15
C HIS A 84 -10.66 2.93 -9.99
N PRO A 85 -9.38 3.25 -10.23
CA PRO A 85 -8.31 3.18 -9.21
C PRO A 85 -8.33 4.39 -8.26
N ASN A 86 -9.43 4.58 -7.53
CA ASN A 86 -9.55 5.67 -6.59
C ASN A 86 -8.61 5.46 -5.40
N LEU A 87 -7.54 6.24 -5.35
CA LEU A 87 -6.52 6.18 -4.31
C LEU A 87 -6.63 7.35 -3.35
N TYR A 88 -6.32 7.06 -2.10
CA TYR A 88 -6.18 7.99 -0.99
C TYR A 88 -4.80 7.87 -0.38
N ARG A 89 -4.37 8.88 0.36
CA ARG A 89 -3.12 8.90 1.10
C ARG A 89 -3.41 8.88 2.60
N CYS A 90 -2.78 7.94 3.30
CA CYS A 90 -2.75 7.94 4.77
C CYS A 90 -1.40 8.47 5.22
N ILE A 91 -1.42 9.49 6.07
CA ILE A 91 -0.22 10.17 6.57
C ILE A 91 -0.24 10.08 8.09
N ALA A 92 0.80 9.52 8.67
CA ALA A 92 1.04 9.48 10.11
C ALA A 92 2.18 10.42 10.48
N GLU A 93 1.95 11.30 11.44
CA GLU A 93 2.89 12.34 11.87
C GLU A 93 3.07 12.30 13.39
N LEU A 94 4.31 12.25 13.83
CA LEU A 94 4.67 12.51 15.22
C LEU A 94 4.89 14.00 15.42
N LEU A 95 4.28 14.58 16.43
CA LEU A 95 4.33 15.99 16.72
C LEU A 95 5.01 16.23 18.08
N ASP A 96 5.76 17.33 18.16
CA ASP A 96 6.27 17.86 19.44
C ASP A 96 5.20 18.65 20.20
N THR A 97 5.62 19.24 21.33
CA THR A 97 4.75 20.08 22.19
C THR A 97 4.29 21.37 21.51
N ASP A 98 5.01 21.86 20.51
CA ASP A 98 4.68 23.06 19.75
C ASP A 98 3.86 22.74 18.49
N GLY A 99 3.54 21.44 18.29
CA GLY A 99 2.78 20.93 17.13
C GLY A 99 3.61 20.81 15.85
N GLN A 100 4.94 20.91 15.94
CA GLN A 100 5.83 20.72 14.81
C GLN A 100 6.00 19.22 14.50
N VAL A 101 6.18 18.88 13.23
CA VAL A 101 6.34 17.51 12.79
C VAL A 101 7.77 17.04 13.05
N LEU A 102 7.91 16.08 13.95
CA LEU A 102 9.18 15.39 14.24
C LEU A 102 9.51 14.35 13.18
N HIS A 103 8.52 13.58 12.76
CA HIS A 103 8.62 12.55 11.74
C HIS A 103 7.28 12.35 11.05
N SER A 104 7.33 11.99 9.77
CA SER A 104 6.15 11.69 8.97
C SER A 104 6.39 10.43 8.14
N ARG A 105 5.37 9.60 8.04
CA ARG A 105 5.32 8.45 7.13
C ARG A 105 3.99 8.44 6.39
N GLU A 106 4.02 8.08 5.11
CA GLU A 106 2.79 8.01 4.31
C GLU A 106 2.71 6.72 3.49
N THR A 107 1.48 6.33 3.18
CA THR A 107 1.17 5.24 2.26
C THR A 107 -0.07 5.57 1.45
N SER A 108 -0.13 5.06 0.22
CA SER A 108 -1.33 5.12 -0.61
C SER A 108 -2.17 3.86 -0.43
N PHE A 109 -3.48 3.99 -0.51
CA PHE A 109 -4.41 2.87 -0.44
C PHE A 109 -5.72 3.20 -1.13
N GLY A 110 -6.53 2.17 -1.45
CA GLY A 110 -7.88 2.35 -1.96
C GLY A 110 -8.92 1.67 -1.07
N PHE A 111 -10.08 2.27 -0.90
CA PHE A 111 -11.19 1.63 -0.19
C PHE A 111 -11.72 0.46 -1.02
N ARG A 112 -11.47 -0.76 -0.57
CA ARG A 112 -11.91 -1.98 -1.24
C ARG A 112 -12.13 -3.12 -0.26
N THR A 113 -13.01 -4.03 -0.60
CA THR A 113 -13.15 -5.32 0.07
C THR A 113 -12.86 -6.44 -0.90
N ALA A 114 -11.99 -7.38 -0.52
CA ALA A 114 -11.59 -8.51 -1.34
C ALA A 114 -11.85 -9.81 -0.56
N VAL A 115 -12.73 -10.66 -1.06
CA VAL A 115 -13.16 -11.87 -0.35
C VAL A 115 -13.16 -13.07 -1.30
N PHE A 116 -12.51 -14.15 -0.88
CA PHE A 116 -12.65 -15.46 -1.53
C PHE A 116 -13.77 -16.24 -0.87
N ARG A 117 -14.69 -16.74 -1.69
CA ARG A 117 -15.78 -17.64 -1.29
C ARG A 117 -15.66 -18.97 -2.03
N ALA A 118 -16.44 -19.95 -1.64
CA ALA A 118 -16.42 -21.28 -2.28
C ALA A 118 -16.77 -21.21 -3.79
N ASP A 119 -17.53 -20.22 -4.20
CA ASP A 119 -17.98 -20.02 -5.58
C ASP A 119 -17.17 -18.97 -6.37
N GLY A 120 -16.14 -18.34 -5.78
CA GLY A 120 -15.24 -17.42 -6.49
C GLY A 120 -14.72 -16.24 -5.67
N PHE A 121 -14.08 -15.33 -6.38
CA PHE A 121 -13.54 -14.08 -5.83
C PHE A 121 -14.56 -12.94 -5.94
N TYR A 122 -14.65 -12.14 -4.88
CA TYR A 122 -15.52 -10.97 -4.79
C TYR A 122 -14.71 -9.73 -4.49
N LEU A 123 -14.81 -8.72 -5.35
CA LEU A 123 -14.28 -7.39 -5.13
C LEU A 123 -15.44 -6.42 -4.90
N ASN A 124 -15.44 -5.73 -3.76
CA ASN A 124 -16.49 -4.79 -3.36
C ASN A 124 -17.90 -5.43 -3.41
N GLY A 125 -17.99 -6.69 -2.99
CA GLY A 125 -19.25 -7.45 -3.00
C GLY A 125 -19.68 -7.99 -4.38
N LYS A 126 -19.00 -7.61 -5.47
CA LYS A 126 -19.28 -8.09 -6.83
C LYS A 126 -18.39 -9.28 -7.18
N LYS A 127 -19.01 -10.38 -7.64
CA LYS A 127 -18.26 -11.54 -8.13
C LYS A 127 -17.40 -11.13 -9.34
N THR A 128 -16.11 -11.35 -9.26
CA THR A 128 -15.14 -10.88 -10.23
C THR A 128 -14.32 -12.05 -10.76
N PHE A 129 -14.30 -12.18 -12.08
CA PHE A 129 -13.46 -13.18 -12.74
C PHE A 129 -12.04 -12.65 -12.85
N LEU A 130 -11.07 -13.33 -12.24
CA LEU A 130 -9.66 -12.95 -12.28
C LEU A 130 -9.02 -13.46 -13.58
N ARG A 131 -8.55 -12.52 -14.40
CA ARG A 131 -7.80 -12.76 -15.63
C ARG A 131 -6.40 -12.20 -15.45
N GLY A 132 -5.42 -13.09 -15.41
CA GLY A 132 -4.06 -12.66 -15.13
C GLY A 132 -3.01 -13.67 -15.55
N LEU A 133 -1.77 -13.25 -15.39
CA LEU A 133 -0.58 -14.04 -15.73
C LEU A 133 0.29 -14.23 -14.48
N ASN A 134 1.15 -15.26 -14.53
CA ASN A 134 2.24 -15.40 -13.58
C ASN A 134 3.37 -14.46 -14.02
N ARG A 135 3.74 -13.52 -13.16
CA ARG A 135 4.85 -12.62 -13.46
C ARG A 135 6.14 -13.08 -12.82
N HIS A 136 7.16 -13.27 -13.66
CA HIS A 136 8.55 -13.35 -13.24
C HIS A 136 9.26 -12.04 -13.58
N GLN A 137 10.12 -11.54 -12.67
CA GLN A 137 10.88 -10.30 -12.88
C GLN A 137 12.26 -10.55 -13.52
N SER A 138 12.31 -11.48 -14.47
CA SER A 138 13.54 -11.83 -15.17
C SER A 138 13.51 -11.33 -16.61
N TYR A 139 14.56 -10.65 -17.03
CA TYR A 139 14.67 -10.04 -18.34
C TYR A 139 15.92 -10.52 -19.08
N PRO A 140 15.89 -10.57 -20.42
CA PRO A 140 17.07 -10.85 -21.21
C PRO A 140 18.21 -9.91 -20.86
N TYR A 141 19.43 -10.42 -20.79
CA TYR A 141 20.70 -9.75 -20.57
C TYR A 141 20.93 -9.20 -19.15
N ILE A 142 19.88 -8.77 -18.43
CA ILE A 142 20.00 -8.16 -17.10
C ILE A 142 19.47 -9.06 -15.97
N GLY A 143 18.80 -10.16 -16.30
CA GLY A 143 18.23 -11.08 -15.31
C GLY A 143 17.24 -10.38 -14.37
N TYR A 144 17.48 -10.50 -13.07
CA TYR A 144 16.64 -9.88 -12.04
C TYR A 144 16.98 -8.41 -11.73
N ALA A 145 18.04 -7.85 -12.32
CA ALA A 145 18.49 -6.49 -12.10
C ALA A 145 17.70 -5.45 -12.94
N ALA A 146 16.39 -5.63 -13.02
CA ALA A 146 15.52 -4.74 -13.78
C ALA A 146 15.31 -3.41 -13.06
N PRO A 147 15.57 -2.26 -13.72
CA PRO A 147 15.39 -0.93 -13.13
C PRO A 147 13.92 -0.59 -12.90
N GLU A 148 13.66 0.45 -12.08
CA GLU A 148 12.32 0.95 -11.77
C GLU A 148 11.44 1.13 -13.00
N SER A 149 11.94 1.79 -14.04
CA SER A 149 11.17 2.07 -15.26
C SER A 149 10.63 0.81 -15.91
N LEU A 150 11.43 -0.26 -15.94
CA LEU A 150 11.02 -1.53 -16.51
C LEU A 150 10.02 -2.28 -15.63
N GLN A 151 10.18 -2.19 -14.31
CA GLN A 151 9.24 -2.76 -13.34
C GLN A 151 7.85 -2.12 -13.47
N ARG A 152 7.79 -0.79 -13.59
CA ARG A 152 6.54 -0.04 -13.79
C ARG A 152 5.94 -0.31 -15.17
N GLN A 153 6.78 -0.38 -16.21
CA GLN A 153 6.31 -0.67 -17.57
C GLN A 153 5.64 -2.04 -17.66
N ASP A 154 6.16 -3.06 -16.99
CA ASP A 154 5.53 -4.38 -16.94
C ASP A 154 4.09 -4.31 -16.42
N ALA A 155 3.85 -3.60 -15.33
CA ALA A 155 2.51 -3.43 -14.79
C ALA A 155 1.58 -2.78 -15.82
N ARG A 156 2.05 -1.74 -16.50
CA ARG A 156 1.29 -1.04 -17.55
C ARG A 156 0.97 -1.92 -18.75
N ILE A 157 1.94 -2.69 -19.23
CA ILE A 157 1.75 -3.64 -20.35
C ILE A 157 0.70 -4.68 -19.99
N LEU A 158 0.85 -5.33 -18.83
CA LEU A 158 -0.11 -6.31 -18.35
C LEU A 158 -1.54 -5.74 -18.33
N LYS A 159 -1.71 -4.48 -17.90
CA LYS A 159 -3.02 -3.83 -17.82
C LYS A 159 -3.53 -3.36 -19.17
N ASN A 160 -2.75 -2.53 -19.87
CA ASN A 160 -3.25 -1.76 -20.99
C ASN A 160 -3.21 -2.54 -22.31
N GLU A 161 -2.24 -3.45 -22.45
CA GLU A 161 -2.06 -4.22 -23.68
C GLU A 161 -2.64 -5.64 -23.56
N LEU A 162 -2.43 -6.30 -22.42
CA LEU A 162 -2.91 -7.67 -22.19
C LEU A 162 -4.27 -7.72 -21.46
N HIS A 163 -4.81 -6.57 -21.07
CA HIS A 163 -6.12 -6.43 -20.41
C HIS A 163 -6.30 -7.36 -19.19
N CYS A 164 -5.22 -7.62 -18.46
CA CYS A 164 -5.28 -8.36 -17.20
C CYS A 164 -5.92 -7.50 -16.11
N ASN A 165 -6.67 -8.12 -15.21
CA ASN A 165 -7.16 -7.47 -13.99
C ASN A 165 -6.56 -8.07 -12.71
N ALA A 166 -5.70 -9.08 -12.88
CA ALA A 166 -4.98 -9.72 -11.78
C ALA A 166 -3.57 -10.12 -12.25
N VAL A 167 -2.65 -10.21 -11.32
CA VAL A 167 -1.31 -10.76 -11.54
C VAL A 167 -0.93 -11.67 -10.40
N ARG A 168 -0.40 -12.84 -10.70
CA ARG A 168 0.21 -13.70 -9.69
C ARG A 168 1.70 -13.41 -9.64
N THR A 169 2.15 -12.93 -8.50
CA THR A 169 3.57 -12.69 -8.24
C THR A 169 4.27 -14.02 -7.98
N SER A 170 4.87 -14.59 -9.03
CA SER A 170 5.42 -15.95 -9.00
C SER A 170 6.57 -16.08 -8.04
N HIS A 171 6.32 -16.82 -6.94
CA HIS A 171 7.19 -17.51 -6.02
C HIS A 171 8.18 -16.68 -5.18
N TYR A 172 8.23 -15.34 -5.27
CA TYR A 172 9.15 -14.49 -4.52
C TYR A 172 8.63 -13.04 -4.42
N PRO A 173 9.09 -12.25 -3.43
CA PRO A 173 8.71 -10.85 -3.30
C PRO A 173 9.07 -10.06 -4.56
N GLN A 174 8.11 -9.33 -5.07
CA GLN A 174 8.29 -8.48 -6.24
C GLN A 174 9.00 -7.17 -5.87
N SER A 175 9.43 -6.42 -6.90
CA SER A 175 9.93 -5.06 -6.72
C SER A 175 8.81 -4.16 -6.19
N GLN A 176 9.12 -3.28 -5.23
CA GLN A 176 8.16 -2.31 -4.73
C GLN A 176 7.63 -1.41 -5.86
N TYR A 177 8.46 -1.01 -6.81
CA TYR A 177 8.05 -0.21 -7.97
C TYR A 177 6.98 -0.88 -8.83
N PHE A 178 7.00 -2.21 -8.94
CA PHE A 178 5.93 -2.95 -9.62
C PHE A 178 4.63 -2.91 -8.80
N LEU A 179 4.71 -3.11 -7.49
CA LEU A 179 3.55 -3.08 -6.59
C LEU A 179 2.93 -1.67 -6.54
N ASP A 180 3.76 -0.64 -6.43
CA ASP A 180 3.33 0.76 -6.42
C ASP A 180 2.63 1.17 -7.73
N GLU A 181 3.01 0.57 -8.86
CA GLU A 181 2.34 0.80 -10.13
C GLU A 181 1.04 -0.01 -10.26
N CYS A 182 0.91 -1.13 -9.54
CA CYS A 182 -0.31 -1.95 -9.60
C CYS A 182 -1.53 -1.22 -9.04
N ASP A 183 -1.37 -0.39 -8.02
CA ASP A 183 -2.47 0.33 -7.40
C ASP A 183 -3.12 1.35 -8.35
N PRO A 184 -2.38 2.28 -8.99
CA PRO A 184 -2.96 3.25 -9.92
C PRO A 184 -3.39 2.64 -11.26
N VAL A 185 -2.83 1.50 -11.67
CA VAL A 185 -3.31 0.80 -12.88
C VAL A 185 -4.40 -0.22 -12.57
N SER A 186 -4.88 -0.29 -11.33
CA SER A 186 -6.03 -1.12 -10.91
C SER A 186 -5.80 -2.62 -11.06
N TYR A 187 -4.72 -3.13 -10.46
CA TYR A 187 -4.50 -4.57 -10.34
C TYR A 187 -4.91 -5.11 -8.97
N THR A 188 -5.65 -6.21 -8.99
CA THR A 188 -5.70 -7.11 -7.84
C THR A 188 -4.45 -7.99 -7.89
N HIS A 189 -3.41 -7.67 -7.13
CA HIS A 189 -2.27 -8.57 -6.99
C HIS A 189 -2.58 -9.63 -5.94
N LEU A 190 -2.45 -10.88 -6.34
CA LEU A 190 -2.61 -12.03 -5.46
C LEU A 190 -1.21 -12.52 -5.07
N THR A 191 -0.80 -12.21 -3.87
CA THR A 191 0.21 -13.01 -3.18
C THR A 191 -0.53 -14.19 -2.55
N LEU A 192 -0.40 -15.36 -3.14
CA LEU A 192 -0.78 -16.57 -2.40
C LEU A 192 0.17 -16.70 -1.23
N PRO A 193 -0.32 -16.92 0.01
CA PRO A 193 0.56 -17.23 1.12
C PRO A 193 1.36 -18.48 0.73
N THR A 194 2.65 -18.31 0.49
CA THR A 194 3.56 -19.43 0.42
C THR A 194 3.72 -19.91 1.85
N ASN A 195 3.04 -20.98 2.21
CA ASN A 195 3.36 -21.74 3.42
C ASN A 195 4.76 -22.33 3.20
N SER A 196 5.79 -21.54 3.43
CA SER A 196 7.11 -22.06 3.70
C SER A 196 7.10 -22.55 5.15
N ARG A 197 6.94 -23.87 5.31
CA ARG A 197 7.39 -24.55 6.53
C ARG A 197 8.90 -24.56 6.60
#